data_21f3c19e3003e495aad5281e01981e9c
#
_entry.id   21f3c19e3003e495aad5281e01981e9c
#
_cell.length_a   1.000
_cell.length_b   1.000
_cell.length_c   1.000
_cell.angle_alpha   90.00
_cell.angle_beta   90.00
_cell.angle_gamma   90.00
#
_symmetry.space_group_name_H-M   'P 1'
#
loop_
_entity.id
_entity.type
_entity.pdbx_description
1 polymer ?
#
loop_
_entity_poly.entity_id
_entity_poly.type
_entity_poly.pdbx_seq_one_letter_code
_entity_poly.pdbx_strand_id
1 'polypeptide(L)' 'MKEKEMMFKLIYEDKHPDIGQTVELDDGRLYTLQQALDRRALLKDRYNWYSPGVRVHVRRIT' A
#
# COMPACT_ATOMS: atom_id res chain seq x y z
N MET A 1 27.51 12.18 8.01
CA MET A 1 26.39 11.58 8.65
C MET A 1 25.40 10.97 7.67
N LYS A 2 24.95 9.80 7.98
CA LYS A 2 24.08 9.12 7.06
C LYS A 2 22.61 9.44 7.33
N GLU A 3 21.90 9.78 6.31
CA GLU A 3 20.48 10.04 6.45
C GLU A 3 19.72 8.75 6.63
N LYS A 4 18.69 8.83 7.43
CA LYS A 4 17.78 7.73 7.55
C LYS A 4 16.97 7.58 6.28
N GLU A 5 16.98 6.41 5.73
CA GLU A 5 16.10 6.13 4.59
C GLU A 5 14.67 6.06 5.07
N MET A 6 13.79 6.69 4.32
CA MET A 6 12.37 6.57 4.57
C MET A 6 11.87 5.31 3.90
N MET A 7 11.22 4.46 4.69
CA MET A 7 10.70 3.20 4.17
C MET A 7 9.17 3.22 4.23
N PHE A 8 8.58 2.53 3.27
CA PHE A 8 7.14 2.55 3.09
C PHE A 8 6.61 1.15 2.91
N LYS A 9 5.36 0.96 3.28
CA LYS A 9 4.62 -0.26 3.02
C LYS A 9 3.42 0.05 2.16
N LEU A 10 2.91 -0.97 1.48
CA LEU A 10 1.68 -0.87 0.72
C LEU A 10 0.56 -1.47 1.56
N ILE A 11 -0.51 -0.71 1.69
CA ILE A 11 -1.65 -1.10 2.53
C ILE A 11 -2.90 -1.18 1.67
N TYR A 12 -3.53 -2.34 1.70
CA TYR A 12 -4.84 -2.54 1.09
C TYR A 12 -5.88 -2.27 2.16
N GLU A 13 -6.83 -1.41 1.86
CA GLU A 13 -7.85 -1.03 2.81
C GLU A 13 -9.22 -1.20 2.19
N ASP A 14 -10.09 -1.92 2.86
CA ASP A 14 -11.46 -2.13 2.43
C ASP A 14 -12.37 -1.57 3.53
N LYS A 15 -13.10 -0.53 3.20
CA LYS A 15 -13.95 0.17 4.16
C LYS A 15 -15.40 -0.24 4.09
N HIS A 16 -15.70 -1.38 3.49
CA HIS A 16 -17.07 -1.84 3.45
C HIS A 16 -17.59 -2.12 4.86
N PRO A 17 -18.82 -1.72 5.15
CA PRO A 17 -19.37 -1.88 6.50
C PRO A 17 -19.36 -3.31 7.02
N ASP A 18 -19.53 -4.27 6.14
CA ASP A 18 -19.66 -5.65 6.56
C ASP A 18 -18.34 -6.37 6.70
N ILE A 19 -17.30 -5.91 5.99
CA ILE A 19 -16.04 -6.62 5.97
C ILE A 19 -14.92 -5.80 6.59
N GLY A 20 -14.76 -4.57 6.18
CA GLY A 20 -13.80 -3.64 6.75
C GLY A 20 -12.48 -4.26 7.19
N GLN A 21 -11.54 -4.40 6.30
CA GLN A 21 -10.24 -4.94 6.69
C GLN A 21 -9.10 -4.14 6.11
N THR A 22 -7.97 -4.20 6.79
CA THR A 22 -6.73 -3.56 6.38
C THR A 22 -5.66 -4.63 6.31
N VAL A 23 -4.99 -4.72 5.18
CA VAL A 23 -3.99 -5.76 4.98
C VAL A 23 -2.71 -5.15 4.43
N GLU A 24 -1.58 -5.56 4.99
CA GLU A 24 -0.28 -5.19 4.44
C GLU A 24 -0.01 -6.04 3.21
N LEU A 25 0.22 -5.40 2.08
CA LEU A 25 0.49 -6.12 0.85
C LEU A 25 1.95 -6.59 0.82
N ASP A 26 2.22 -7.58 -0.02
CA ASP A 26 3.56 -8.13 -0.21
C ASP A 26 4.20 -8.54 1.11
N ASP A 27 3.39 -9.10 2.02
CA ASP A 27 3.83 -9.59 3.33
C ASP A 27 4.49 -8.49 4.17
N GLY A 28 4.08 -7.25 3.97
CA GLY A 28 4.63 -6.14 4.73
C GLY A 28 6.01 -5.70 4.28
N ARG A 29 6.37 -6.02 3.04
CA ARG A 29 7.68 -5.66 2.51
C ARG A 29 7.90 -4.15 2.54
N LEU A 30 9.10 -3.75 2.89
CA LEU A 30 9.46 -2.33 2.91
C LEU A 30 9.99 -1.89 1.55
N TYR A 31 9.58 -0.70 1.16
CA TYR A 31 9.97 -0.12 -0.13
C TYR A 31 10.47 1.30 0.06
N THR A 32 11.32 1.75 -0.85
CA THR A 32 11.54 3.19 -0.97
C THR A 32 10.27 3.82 -1.54
N LEU A 33 10.16 5.13 -1.47
CA LEU A 33 8.97 5.80 -1.99
C LEU A 33 8.75 5.49 -3.47
N GLN A 34 9.81 5.56 -4.27
CA GLN A 34 9.68 5.31 -5.70
C GLN A 34 9.25 3.87 -5.97
N GLN A 35 9.86 2.91 -5.27
CA GLN A 35 9.49 1.52 -5.43
C GLN A 35 8.04 1.29 -5.04
N ALA A 36 7.61 1.92 -3.95
CA ALA A 36 6.23 1.77 -3.49
C ALA A 36 5.25 2.31 -4.51
N LEU A 37 5.54 3.46 -5.10
CA LEU A 37 4.65 4.04 -6.11
C LEU A 37 4.61 3.18 -7.37
N ASP A 38 5.74 2.64 -7.79
CA ASP A 38 5.77 1.77 -8.95
C ASP A 38 5.00 0.49 -8.71
N ARG A 39 5.17 -0.10 -7.54
CA ARG A 39 4.46 -1.32 -7.19
C ARG A 39 2.96 -1.07 -7.08
N ARG A 40 2.60 0.06 -6.50
CA ARG A 40 1.20 0.44 -6.39
C ARG A 40 0.53 0.53 -7.76
N ALA A 41 1.23 1.11 -8.73
CA ALA A 41 0.70 1.24 -10.08
C ALA A 41 0.44 -0.12 -10.73
N LEU A 42 1.34 -1.07 -10.50
CA LEU A 42 1.15 -2.43 -11.02
C LEU A 42 -0.03 -3.13 -10.33
N LEU A 43 -0.15 -2.95 -9.03
CA LEU A 43 -1.20 -3.59 -8.27
C LEU A 43 -2.57 -3.03 -8.60
N LYS A 44 -2.61 -1.79 -9.06
CA LYS A 44 -3.86 -1.14 -9.41
C LYS A 44 -4.64 -1.94 -10.46
N ASP A 45 -3.93 -2.49 -11.45
CA ASP A 45 -4.58 -3.27 -12.48
C ASP A 45 -5.01 -4.64 -11.97
N ARG A 46 -4.30 -5.14 -10.98
CA ARG A 46 -4.52 -6.50 -10.50
C ARG A 46 -5.67 -6.60 -9.51
N TYR A 47 -5.85 -5.60 -8.67
CA TYR A 47 -6.80 -5.68 -7.57
C TYR A 47 -8.10 -4.92 -7.82
N ASN A 48 -8.29 -4.40 -9.02
CA ASN A 48 -9.55 -3.77 -9.38
C ASN A 48 -10.01 -2.73 -8.35
N TRP A 49 -9.23 -1.68 -8.20
CA TRP A 49 -9.47 -0.65 -7.17
C TRP A 49 -10.66 0.25 -7.48
N TYR A 50 -11.43 -0.11 -8.46
CA TYR A 50 -12.58 0.70 -8.86
C TYR A 50 -13.79 0.46 -7.98
N SER A 51 -13.73 -0.56 -7.13
CA SER A 51 -14.83 -0.85 -6.22
C SER A 51 -14.90 0.22 -5.14
N PRO A 52 -16.08 0.75 -4.86
CA PRO A 52 -16.23 1.74 -3.79
C PRO A 52 -15.76 1.15 -2.46
N GLY A 53 -15.06 1.97 -1.68
CA GLY A 53 -14.59 1.55 -0.37
C GLY A 53 -13.28 0.78 -0.38
N VAL A 54 -12.72 0.50 -1.55
CA VAL A 54 -11.45 -0.22 -1.65
C VAL A 54 -10.37 0.75 -2.10
N ARG A 55 -9.22 0.70 -1.43
CA ARG A 55 -8.09 1.53 -1.82
C ARG A 55 -6.78 0.88 -1.41
N VAL A 56 -5.74 1.20 -2.16
CA VAL A 56 -4.39 0.82 -1.81
C VAL A 56 -3.58 2.10 -1.65
N HIS A 57 -2.91 2.23 -0.53
CA HIS A 57 -2.14 3.44 -0.28
C HIS A 57 -0.76 3.10 0.26
N VAL A 58 0.11 4.10 0.20
CA VAL A 58 1.49 3.98 0.65
C VAL A 58 1.56 4.56 2.06
N ARG A 59 2.10 3.78 2.99
CA ARG A 59 2.23 4.21 4.37
C ARG A 59 3.70 4.34 4.73
N ARG A 60 4.08 5.49 5.24
CA ARG A 60 5.43 5.70 5.71
C ARG A 60 5.64 4.99 7.04
N ILE A 61 6.72 4.23 7.14
CA ILE A 61 7.02 3.44 8.33
C ILE A 61 8.13 4.09 9.16
N THR A 62 9.14 4.62 8.52
CA THR A 62 10.25 5.25 9.25
C THR A 62 10.50 6.66 8.79
#